data_50c1bdec0a3f4c608401206b8c6accec
#
_entry.id   50c1bdec0a3f4c608401206b8c6accec
#
_cell.length_a   1.000
_cell.length_b   1.000
_cell.length_c   1.000
_cell.angle_alpha   90.00
_cell.angle_beta   90.00
_cell.angle_gamma   90.00
#
_symmetry.space_group_name_H-M   'P 1'
#
loop_
_entity.id
_entity.type
_entity.pdbx_description
1 polymer ?
#
loop_
_entity_poly.entity_id
_entity_poly.type
_entity_poly.pdbx_seq_one_letter_code
_entity_poly.pdbx_strand_id
1 'polypeptide(L)'
;MGFTPTLTFQLLAALVAGGFTTLTASPFELWWLGPVAIGLLYVGLHTLSPGQAALKGWLYGVALFASGTSWVYVSIHDYGYTGVPLAVFLTALFVSVLALFFAGTFWLYRRFIGPRWALLTFAGAWVLGEVLRTYLFTGFPWLLVGSSYVDSPLASWAPVGGVYLLSLLVVLTGTLGAELLRRQWWAALPLAAIWLAPVVLPSQWTTPVSEPTRVALLQGNLPQLLKWTPEGQRTAANIYSDLTREVADEADLILWPETALPMIDSQARPVLERVQANLPPEAALLTGIVQLDENNRYFNSVIGVGDVEGSYQKEHLVPFGEYLPLESLLRGTIDFFDLPMSSFSKGASEQVPMQAAGVAIGNAICYEIIYPQ
;
A
#
# COMPACT_ATOMS: atom_id res chain seq x y z
N MET A 1 -24.49 36.63 -1.71
CA MET A 1 -23.17 36.81 -2.33
C MET A 1 -22.35 35.59 -1.95
N GLY A 2 -21.92 34.76 -2.93
CA GLY A 2 -21.11 33.59 -2.65
C GLY A 2 -19.64 34.00 -2.37
N PHE A 3 -19.04 33.44 -1.34
CA PHE A 3 -17.63 33.63 -1.04
C PHE A 3 -16.77 33.07 -2.19
N THR A 4 -16.03 33.95 -2.89
CA THR A 4 -15.03 33.53 -3.88
C THR A 4 -13.64 33.61 -3.25
N PRO A 5 -13.05 32.45 -2.87
CA PRO A 5 -11.75 32.45 -2.21
C PRO A 5 -10.66 32.91 -3.17
N THR A 6 -9.72 33.72 -2.66
CA THR A 6 -8.54 34.16 -3.43
C THR A 6 -7.67 32.95 -3.80
N LEU A 7 -6.83 33.11 -4.83
CA LEU A 7 -5.88 32.06 -5.22
C LEU A 7 -4.97 31.65 -4.04
N THR A 8 -4.41 32.62 -3.33
CA THR A 8 -3.54 32.37 -2.17
C THR A 8 -4.26 31.51 -1.11
N PHE A 9 -5.50 31.85 -0.78
CA PHE A 9 -6.28 31.06 0.16
C PHE A 9 -6.47 29.61 -0.33
N GLN A 10 -6.76 29.41 -1.61
CA GLN A 10 -6.95 28.08 -2.18
C GLN A 10 -5.67 27.23 -2.19
N LEU A 11 -4.50 27.86 -2.42
CA LEU A 11 -3.21 27.16 -2.38
C LEU A 11 -2.83 26.78 -0.94
N LEU A 12 -3.04 27.67 0.02
CA LEU A 12 -2.85 27.34 1.45
C LEU A 12 -3.81 26.25 1.93
N ALA A 13 -5.08 26.32 1.51
CA ALA A 13 -6.05 25.30 1.83
C ALA A 13 -5.67 23.92 1.25
N ALA A 14 -4.98 23.88 0.10
CA ALA A 14 -4.47 22.63 -0.47
C ALA A 14 -3.36 22.01 0.40
N LEU A 15 -2.43 22.80 0.90
CA LEU A 15 -1.40 22.32 1.83
C LEU A 15 -2.00 21.77 3.12
N VAL A 16 -2.95 22.52 3.71
CA VAL A 16 -3.67 22.07 4.92
C VAL A 16 -4.45 20.79 4.66
N ALA A 17 -5.14 20.70 3.51
CA ALA A 17 -5.88 19.51 3.14
C ALA A 17 -4.98 18.27 2.98
N GLY A 18 -3.78 18.42 2.41
CA GLY A 18 -2.80 17.34 2.32
C GLY A 18 -2.40 16.80 3.68
N GLY A 19 -2.06 17.68 4.62
CA GLY A 19 -1.77 17.29 6.01
C GLY A 19 -2.97 16.66 6.72
N PHE A 20 -4.18 17.18 6.53
CA PHE A 20 -5.39 16.58 7.09
C PHE A 20 -5.64 15.17 6.54
N THR A 21 -5.40 14.94 5.26
CA THR A 21 -5.53 13.60 4.67
C THR A 21 -4.51 12.62 5.27
N THR A 22 -3.29 13.04 5.56
CA THR A 22 -2.31 12.19 6.27
C THR A 22 -2.79 11.81 7.67
N LEU A 23 -3.41 12.74 8.39
CA LEU A 23 -3.93 12.48 9.73
C LEU A 23 -5.15 11.52 9.74
N THR A 24 -5.73 11.21 8.58
CA THR A 24 -6.79 10.19 8.50
C THR A 24 -6.23 8.77 8.62
N ALA A 25 -4.97 8.57 8.30
CA ALA A 25 -4.31 7.27 8.34
C ALA A 25 -3.78 6.93 9.73
N SER A 26 -3.52 5.64 9.98
CA SER A 26 -2.84 5.18 11.19
C SER A 26 -1.45 5.84 11.33
N PRO A 27 -1.02 6.18 12.55
CA PRO A 27 -1.63 5.87 13.85
C PRO A 27 -2.64 6.92 14.35
N PHE A 28 -2.96 7.96 13.56
CA PHE A 28 -3.81 9.07 14.02
C PHE A 28 -5.30 8.74 13.93
N GLU A 29 -5.74 8.06 12.86
CA GLU A 29 -7.11 7.54 12.63
C GLU A 29 -8.22 8.61 12.68
N LEU A 30 -7.87 9.86 12.38
CA LEU A 30 -8.82 10.99 12.35
C LEU A 30 -9.60 10.99 11.03
N TRP A 31 -10.27 9.88 10.70
CA TRP A 31 -10.95 9.65 9.42
C TRP A 31 -11.93 10.79 9.04
N TRP A 32 -12.56 11.46 10.00
CA TRP A 32 -13.49 12.58 9.77
C TRP A 32 -12.81 13.82 9.15
N LEU A 33 -11.46 13.94 9.21
CA LEU A 33 -10.72 14.99 8.52
C LEU A 33 -10.71 14.80 6.99
N GLY A 34 -10.86 13.60 6.48
CA GLY A 34 -10.83 13.34 5.04
C GLY A 34 -11.91 14.12 4.28
N PRO A 35 -13.22 14.01 4.62
CA PRO A 35 -14.24 14.85 4.00
C PRO A 35 -13.99 16.36 4.14
N VAL A 36 -13.40 16.81 5.25
CA VAL A 36 -13.04 18.21 5.45
C VAL A 36 -11.94 18.63 4.46
N ALA A 37 -10.88 17.81 4.32
CA ALA A 37 -9.81 18.03 3.36
C ALA A 37 -10.35 18.11 1.92
N ILE A 38 -11.19 17.17 1.53
CA ILE A 38 -11.83 17.17 0.20
C ILE A 38 -12.70 18.39 0.00
N GLY A 39 -13.50 18.78 1.01
CA GLY A 39 -14.30 20.00 0.96
C GLY A 39 -13.47 21.27 0.73
N LEU A 40 -12.33 21.39 1.43
CA LEU A 40 -11.36 22.49 1.24
C LEU A 40 -10.79 22.52 -0.18
N LEU A 41 -10.51 21.35 -0.76
CA LEU A 41 -10.02 21.24 -2.14
C LEU A 41 -11.09 21.62 -3.15
N TYR A 42 -12.32 21.20 -2.94
CA TYR A 42 -13.43 21.44 -3.85
C TYR A 42 -13.89 22.90 -3.87
N VAL A 43 -13.90 23.55 -2.70
CA VAL A 43 -14.30 24.96 -2.58
C VAL A 43 -13.40 25.85 -3.45
N GLY A 44 -14.04 26.64 -4.33
CA GLY A 44 -13.36 27.58 -5.22
C GLY A 44 -12.64 26.95 -6.42
N LEU A 45 -12.58 25.63 -6.55
CA LEU A 45 -11.89 24.96 -7.66
C LEU A 45 -12.42 25.43 -9.03
N HIS A 46 -13.71 25.68 -9.16
CA HIS A 46 -14.34 26.15 -10.41
C HIS A 46 -13.94 27.57 -10.83
N THR A 47 -13.39 28.36 -9.93
CA THR A 47 -12.91 29.72 -10.24
C THR A 47 -11.48 29.74 -10.77
N LEU A 48 -10.76 28.61 -10.65
CA LEU A 48 -9.36 28.50 -11.08
C LEU A 48 -9.25 28.18 -12.58
N SER A 49 -8.20 28.71 -13.20
CA SER A 49 -7.75 28.22 -14.52
C SER A 49 -7.22 26.78 -14.39
N PRO A 50 -7.13 26.02 -15.51
CA PRO A 50 -6.57 24.66 -15.47
C PRO A 50 -5.15 24.60 -14.87
N GLY A 51 -4.27 25.58 -15.18
CA GLY A 51 -2.94 25.63 -14.61
C GLY A 51 -2.93 25.93 -13.11
N GLN A 52 -3.80 26.80 -12.63
CA GLN A 52 -3.95 27.09 -11.20
C GLN A 52 -4.55 25.88 -10.44
N ALA A 53 -5.47 25.15 -11.06
CA ALA A 53 -6.00 23.90 -10.50
C ALA A 53 -4.91 22.83 -10.42
N ALA A 54 -4.07 22.68 -11.45
CA ALA A 54 -2.90 21.80 -11.41
C ALA A 54 -1.97 22.14 -10.24
N LEU A 55 -1.65 23.42 -10.05
CA LEU A 55 -0.81 23.87 -8.94
C LEU A 55 -1.46 23.56 -7.58
N LYS A 56 -2.78 23.77 -7.45
CA LYS A 56 -3.54 23.41 -6.24
C LYS A 56 -3.44 21.91 -5.95
N GLY A 57 -3.65 21.06 -6.97
CA GLY A 57 -3.52 19.60 -6.85
C GLY A 57 -2.09 19.18 -6.50
N TRP A 58 -1.08 19.80 -7.13
CA TRP A 58 0.32 19.52 -6.84
C TRP A 58 0.69 19.85 -5.39
N LEU A 59 0.31 21.02 -4.87
CA LEU A 59 0.56 21.41 -3.48
C LEU A 59 -0.14 20.51 -2.48
N TYR A 60 -1.37 20.08 -2.78
CA TYR A 60 -2.05 19.06 -1.99
C TYR A 60 -1.24 17.75 -1.96
N GLY A 61 -0.83 17.25 -3.13
CA GLY A 61 -0.04 16.02 -3.24
C GLY A 61 1.31 16.13 -2.54
N VAL A 62 2.00 17.27 -2.65
CA VAL A 62 3.26 17.52 -1.93
C VAL A 62 3.05 17.46 -0.43
N ALA A 63 2.02 18.12 0.11
CA ALA A 63 1.75 18.09 1.55
C ALA A 63 1.37 16.68 2.03
N LEU A 64 0.53 15.96 1.27
CA LEU A 64 0.13 14.58 1.55
C LEU A 64 1.34 13.64 1.59
N PHE A 65 2.14 13.63 0.53
CA PHE A 65 3.25 12.69 0.43
C PHE A 65 4.45 13.10 1.29
N ALA A 66 4.73 14.39 1.46
CA ALA A 66 5.81 14.82 2.36
C ALA A 66 5.52 14.43 3.82
N SER A 67 4.26 14.48 4.26
CA SER A 67 3.90 14.08 5.62
C SER A 67 3.64 12.57 5.76
N GLY A 68 3.03 11.92 4.75
CA GLY A 68 2.61 10.52 4.86
C GLY A 68 3.61 9.49 4.31
N THR A 69 4.64 9.94 3.56
CA THR A 69 5.70 9.06 3.03
C THR A 69 7.11 9.52 3.37
N SER A 70 7.28 10.35 4.41
CA SER A 70 8.60 10.83 4.87
C SER A 70 9.55 9.70 5.28
N TRP A 71 9.04 8.53 5.64
CA TRP A 71 9.84 7.34 5.93
C TRP A 71 10.70 6.86 4.75
N VAL A 72 10.39 7.26 3.52
CA VAL A 72 11.22 6.99 2.33
C VAL A 72 12.62 7.59 2.49
N TYR A 73 12.75 8.74 3.20
CA TYR A 73 14.04 9.29 3.55
C TYR A 73 14.91 8.30 4.35
N VAL A 74 14.32 7.62 5.34
CA VAL A 74 15.03 6.62 6.16
C VAL A 74 15.49 5.45 5.28
N SER A 75 14.65 5.00 4.35
CA SER A 75 15.01 3.92 3.41
C SER A 75 16.19 4.32 2.52
N ILE A 76 16.24 5.56 2.02
CA ILE A 76 17.31 6.05 1.16
C ILE A 76 18.58 6.36 1.97
N HIS A 77 18.45 6.99 3.15
CA HIS A 77 19.59 7.43 3.96
C HIS A 77 20.22 6.26 4.73
N ASP A 78 19.43 5.59 5.58
CA ASP A 78 19.93 4.60 6.52
C ASP A 78 20.22 3.25 5.85
N TYR A 79 19.30 2.78 5.01
CA TYR A 79 19.42 1.47 4.35
C TYR A 79 20.05 1.55 2.95
N GLY A 80 19.95 2.69 2.29
CA GLY A 80 20.60 2.96 1.00
C GLY A 80 21.97 3.61 1.13
N TYR A 81 22.49 3.79 2.36
CA TYR A 81 23.80 4.38 2.67
C TYR A 81 24.08 5.73 1.96
N THR A 82 23.03 6.50 1.72
CA THR A 82 23.10 7.74 0.95
C THR A 82 23.32 8.96 1.87
N GLY A 83 24.22 9.86 1.49
CA GLY A 83 24.46 11.08 2.27
C GLY A 83 23.23 11.98 2.41
N VAL A 84 23.08 12.68 3.54
CA VAL A 84 21.89 13.49 3.89
C VAL A 84 21.42 14.42 2.75
N PRO A 85 22.28 15.21 2.07
CA PRO A 85 21.80 16.15 1.04
C PRO A 85 21.16 15.42 -0.14
N LEU A 86 21.73 14.30 -0.58
CA LEU A 86 21.20 13.50 -1.68
C LEU A 86 19.93 12.76 -1.26
N ALA A 87 19.87 12.22 -0.05
CA ALA A 87 18.68 11.55 0.46
C ALA A 87 17.49 12.51 0.56
N VAL A 88 17.70 13.73 1.06
CA VAL A 88 16.67 14.78 1.08
C VAL A 88 16.23 15.15 -0.34
N PHE A 89 17.16 15.32 -1.26
CA PHE A 89 16.84 15.64 -2.66
C PHE A 89 16.01 14.54 -3.32
N LEU A 90 16.42 13.27 -3.19
CA LEU A 90 15.71 12.12 -3.77
C LEU A 90 14.31 11.98 -3.18
N THR A 91 14.16 12.15 -1.86
CA THR A 91 12.85 12.11 -1.19
C THR A 91 11.96 13.27 -1.67
N ALA A 92 12.48 14.48 -1.78
CA ALA A 92 11.72 15.62 -2.29
C ALA A 92 11.31 15.43 -3.76
N LEU A 93 12.19 14.86 -4.58
CA LEU A 93 11.90 14.50 -5.97
C LEU A 93 10.79 13.47 -6.05
N PHE A 94 10.88 12.39 -5.26
CA PHE A 94 9.85 11.35 -5.17
C PHE A 94 8.48 11.91 -4.80
N VAL A 95 8.40 12.71 -3.73
CA VAL A 95 7.18 13.41 -3.29
C VAL A 95 6.62 14.30 -4.41
N SER A 96 7.50 15.07 -5.07
CA SER A 96 7.09 16.00 -6.14
C SER A 96 6.55 15.28 -7.37
N VAL A 97 7.16 14.16 -7.75
CA VAL A 97 6.71 13.32 -8.87
C VAL A 97 5.36 12.66 -8.57
N LEU A 98 5.18 12.10 -7.37
CA LEU A 98 3.89 11.55 -6.96
C LEU A 98 2.79 12.62 -6.92
N ALA A 99 3.11 13.84 -6.50
CA ALA A 99 2.16 14.95 -6.50
C ALA A 99 1.65 15.31 -7.91
N LEU A 100 2.37 14.96 -8.98
CA LEU A 100 1.92 15.19 -10.36
C LEU A 100 0.65 14.42 -10.71
N PHE A 101 0.36 13.30 -10.07
CA PHE A 101 -0.92 12.61 -10.25
C PHE A 101 -2.10 13.51 -9.85
N PHE A 102 -2.02 14.19 -8.72
CA PHE A 102 -3.05 15.15 -8.30
C PHE A 102 -3.05 16.41 -9.17
N ALA A 103 -1.88 16.90 -9.58
CA ALA A 103 -1.79 18.00 -10.53
C ALA A 103 -2.50 17.66 -11.85
N GLY A 104 -2.23 16.49 -12.41
CA GLY A 104 -2.86 15.98 -13.63
C GLY A 104 -4.37 15.81 -13.47
N THR A 105 -4.81 15.19 -12.37
CA THR A 105 -6.24 14.98 -12.06
C THR A 105 -6.99 16.33 -12.02
N PHE A 106 -6.46 17.32 -11.30
CA PHE A 106 -7.09 18.63 -11.15
C PHE A 106 -7.06 19.43 -12.46
N TRP A 107 -5.97 19.31 -13.22
CA TRP A 107 -5.86 19.94 -14.54
C TRP A 107 -6.88 19.36 -15.52
N LEU A 108 -6.96 18.03 -15.65
CA LEU A 108 -7.90 17.33 -16.52
C LEU A 108 -9.34 17.67 -16.15
N TYR A 109 -9.65 17.62 -14.85
CA TYR A 109 -10.96 18.01 -14.34
C TYR A 109 -11.33 19.42 -14.79
N ARG A 110 -10.47 20.43 -14.58
CA ARG A 110 -10.75 21.82 -14.94
C ARG A 110 -10.71 22.09 -16.44
N ARG A 111 -9.95 21.33 -17.21
CA ARG A 111 -9.79 21.53 -18.66
C ARG A 111 -10.96 20.97 -19.47
N PHE A 112 -11.51 19.84 -19.05
CA PHE A 112 -12.45 19.08 -19.86
C PHE A 112 -13.84 18.95 -19.25
N ILE A 113 -14.00 19.19 -17.95
CA ILE A 113 -15.25 18.96 -17.23
C ILE A 113 -15.92 20.30 -16.90
N GLY A 114 -17.13 20.46 -17.37
CA GLY A 114 -17.95 21.63 -17.07
C GLY A 114 -18.65 21.57 -15.71
N PRO A 115 -19.19 22.70 -15.21
CA PRO A 115 -19.78 22.80 -13.86
C PRO A 115 -21.07 21.99 -13.67
N ARG A 116 -21.71 21.52 -14.76
CA ARG A 116 -23.03 20.90 -14.71
C ARG A 116 -23.11 19.58 -13.92
N TRP A 117 -22.01 18.84 -13.91
CA TRP A 117 -21.88 17.56 -13.19
C TRP A 117 -20.68 17.58 -12.24
N ALA A 118 -20.33 18.76 -11.79
CA ALA A 118 -19.06 19.05 -11.09
C ALA A 118 -18.75 18.10 -9.94
N LEU A 119 -19.75 17.75 -9.15
CA LEU A 119 -19.62 16.91 -7.98
C LEU A 119 -19.25 15.46 -8.35
N LEU A 120 -20.07 14.83 -9.20
CA LEU A 120 -19.84 13.43 -9.62
C LEU A 120 -18.56 13.30 -10.45
N THR A 121 -18.29 14.28 -11.31
CA THR A 121 -17.10 14.26 -12.17
C THR A 121 -15.83 14.55 -11.41
N PHE A 122 -15.87 15.35 -10.33
CA PHE A 122 -14.72 15.53 -9.45
C PHE A 122 -14.40 14.24 -8.68
N ALA A 123 -15.44 13.60 -8.12
CA ALA A 123 -15.27 12.34 -7.41
C ALA A 123 -14.77 11.22 -8.36
N GLY A 124 -15.33 11.12 -9.57
CA GLY A 124 -14.85 10.18 -10.59
C GLY A 124 -13.41 10.46 -11.05
N ALA A 125 -13.05 11.74 -11.26
CA ALA A 125 -11.68 12.11 -11.60
C ALA A 125 -10.69 11.79 -10.49
N TRP A 126 -11.09 11.97 -9.22
CA TRP A 126 -10.28 11.59 -8.07
C TRP A 126 -9.98 10.10 -8.06
N VAL A 127 -11.02 9.25 -8.13
CA VAL A 127 -10.86 7.80 -8.15
C VAL A 127 -10.03 7.34 -9.34
N LEU A 128 -10.26 7.91 -10.54
CA LEU A 128 -9.42 7.65 -11.69
C LEU A 128 -7.95 8.00 -11.44
N GLY A 129 -7.68 9.13 -10.78
CA GLY A 129 -6.33 9.54 -10.39
C GLY A 129 -5.68 8.55 -9.41
N GLU A 130 -6.44 8.01 -8.45
CA GLU A 130 -5.98 6.97 -7.53
C GLU A 130 -5.69 5.65 -8.27
N VAL A 131 -6.58 5.22 -9.17
CA VAL A 131 -6.39 4.03 -10.01
C VAL A 131 -5.12 4.18 -10.88
N LEU A 132 -4.96 5.32 -11.56
CA LEU A 132 -3.76 5.57 -12.36
C LEU A 132 -2.49 5.52 -11.50
N ARG A 133 -2.52 6.10 -10.30
CA ARG A 133 -1.39 6.08 -9.36
C ARG A 133 -1.10 4.67 -8.83
N THR A 134 -2.11 3.81 -8.73
CA THR A 134 -1.96 2.43 -8.29
C THR A 134 -1.24 1.55 -9.32
N TYR A 135 -1.45 1.80 -10.62
CA TYR A 135 -0.96 0.87 -11.65
C TYR A 135 0.05 1.48 -12.62
N LEU A 136 0.07 2.80 -12.81
CA LEU A 136 0.99 3.44 -13.77
C LEU A 136 2.42 3.45 -13.21
N PHE A 137 3.41 3.09 -14.04
CA PHE A 137 4.84 2.98 -13.66
C PHE A 137 5.08 2.04 -12.47
N THR A 138 4.44 0.87 -12.48
CA THR A 138 4.36 -0.11 -11.39
C THR A 138 3.52 0.33 -10.19
N GLY A 139 3.20 1.60 -10.10
CA GLY A 139 2.27 2.16 -9.15
C GLY A 139 2.83 2.46 -7.76
N PHE A 140 2.07 3.29 -7.04
CA PHE A 140 2.29 3.57 -5.63
C PHE A 140 0.93 3.77 -4.95
N PRO A 141 0.22 2.70 -4.56
CA PRO A 141 -1.12 2.75 -3.95
C PRO A 141 -1.11 3.16 -2.47
N TRP A 142 -0.07 3.83 -2.01
CA TRP A 142 0.01 4.35 -0.64
C TRP A 142 -0.89 5.56 -0.45
N LEU A 143 -1.53 5.71 0.72
CA LEU A 143 -2.41 6.83 1.04
C LEU A 143 -3.58 6.99 0.04
N LEU A 144 -4.20 5.89 -0.38
CA LEU A 144 -5.53 5.97 -0.99
C LEU A 144 -6.51 6.45 0.07
N VAL A 145 -7.33 7.45 -0.25
CA VAL A 145 -8.22 8.05 0.75
C VAL A 145 -9.14 7.02 1.40
N GLY A 146 -9.63 6.06 0.62
CA GLY A 146 -10.51 4.99 1.12
C GLY A 146 -9.86 4.06 2.15
N SER A 147 -8.54 3.89 2.12
CA SER A 147 -7.83 2.98 3.05
C SER A 147 -7.94 3.41 4.51
N SER A 148 -8.14 4.70 4.77
CA SER A 148 -8.29 5.24 6.13
C SER A 148 -9.69 5.02 6.75
N TYR A 149 -10.58 4.30 6.05
CA TYR A 149 -11.98 4.17 6.47
C TYR A 149 -12.37 2.76 6.91
N VAL A 150 -11.40 1.87 7.11
CA VAL A 150 -11.63 0.48 7.55
C VAL A 150 -12.24 0.39 8.95
N ASP A 151 -11.96 1.37 9.82
CA ASP A 151 -12.50 1.46 11.18
C ASP A 151 -13.59 2.54 11.31
N SER A 152 -14.14 3.00 10.19
CA SER A 152 -15.22 3.97 10.16
C SER A 152 -16.57 3.32 9.83
N PRO A 153 -17.71 4.03 10.04
CA PRO A 153 -19.03 3.52 9.59
C PRO A 153 -19.11 3.22 8.10
N LEU A 154 -18.22 3.79 7.25
CA LEU A 154 -18.17 3.50 5.83
C LEU A 154 -17.54 2.14 5.50
N ALA A 155 -16.87 1.47 6.44
CA ALA A 155 -16.23 0.16 6.23
C ALA A 155 -17.21 -0.89 5.66
N SER A 156 -18.50 -0.82 5.99
CA SER A 156 -19.54 -1.71 5.47
C SER A 156 -19.71 -1.65 3.95
N TRP A 157 -19.21 -0.59 3.28
CA TRP A 157 -19.17 -0.48 1.83
C TRP A 157 -17.99 -1.20 1.18
N ALA A 158 -16.94 -1.57 1.96
CA ALA A 158 -15.75 -2.19 1.42
C ALA A 158 -16.03 -3.51 0.67
N PRO A 159 -16.90 -4.42 1.16
CA PRO A 159 -17.22 -5.65 0.42
C PRO A 159 -17.97 -5.39 -0.90
N VAL A 160 -18.59 -4.21 -1.07
CA VAL A 160 -19.36 -3.85 -2.28
C VAL A 160 -18.45 -3.41 -3.43
N GLY A 161 -17.39 -2.64 -3.13
CA GLY A 161 -16.55 -2.07 -4.20
C GLY A 161 -15.14 -1.69 -3.77
N GLY A 162 -14.66 -2.27 -2.68
CA GLY A 162 -13.28 -2.12 -2.21
C GLY A 162 -12.91 -0.68 -1.83
N VAL A 163 -11.61 -0.45 -1.77
CA VAL A 163 -11.03 0.85 -1.38
C VAL A 163 -11.43 1.99 -2.31
N TYR A 164 -11.61 1.73 -3.60
CA TYR A 164 -12.00 2.78 -4.56
C TYR A 164 -13.43 3.26 -4.38
N LEU A 165 -14.34 2.36 -3.98
CA LEU A 165 -15.70 2.79 -3.58
C LEU A 165 -15.64 3.63 -2.31
N LEU A 166 -14.83 3.23 -1.32
CA LEU A 166 -14.63 4.04 -0.12
C LEU A 166 -14.07 5.42 -0.46
N SER A 167 -13.04 5.51 -1.32
CA SER A 167 -12.51 6.78 -1.82
C SER A 167 -13.59 7.63 -2.48
N LEU A 168 -14.41 7.03 -3.34
CA LEU A 168 -15.53 7.71 -4.00
C LEU A 168 -16.50 8.31 -2.97
N LEU A 169 -16.92 7.52 -1.98
CA LEU A 169 -17.89 7.94 -0.96
C LEU A 169 -17.32 9.04 -0.06
N VAL A 170 -16.04 8.98 0.28
CA VAL A 170 -15.37 10.04 1.05
C VAL A 170 -15.31 11.35 0.26
N VAL A 171 -14.92 11.27 -1.02
CA VAL A 171 -14.88 12.45 -1.89
C VAL A 171 -16.28 13.02 -2.09
N LEU A 172 -17.30 12.19 -2.30
CA LEU A 172 -18.69 12.62 -2.35
C LEU A 172 -19.14 13.26 -1.03
N THR A 173 -18.75 12.69 0.11
CA THR A 173 -19.07 13.26 1.44
C THR A 173 -18.50 14.69 1.57
N GLY A 174 -17.22 14.88 1.23
CA GLY A 174 -16.58 16.21 1.31
C GLY A 174 -17.19 17.22 0.36
N THR A 175 -17.46 16.82 -0.87
CA THR A 175 -18.07 17.70 -1.88
C THR A 175 -19.52 18.05 -1.57
N LEU A 176 -20.33 17.07 -1.14
CA LEU A 176 -21.73 17.31 -0.70
C LEU A 176 -21.77 18.19 0.56
N GLY A 177 -20.85 17.98 1.50
CA GLY A 177 -20.71 18.86 2.66
C GLY A 177 -20.39 20.29 2.27
N ALA A 178 -19.52 20.51 1.30
CA ALA A 178 -19.23 21.84 0.77
C ALA A 178 -20.46 22.50 0.10
N GLU A 179 -21.28 21.73 -0.61
CA GLU A 179 -22.53 22.24 -1.18
C GLU A 179 -23.57 22.57 -0.10
N LEU A 180 -23.68 21.79 0.98
CA LEU A 180 -24.53 22.13 2.12
C LEU A 180 -24.12 23.44 2.80
N LEU A 181 -22.83 23.69 2.97
CA LEU A 181 -22.32 24.97 3.50
C LEU A 181 -22.67 26.15 2.59
N ARG A 182 -22.87 25.89 1.29
CA ARG A 182 -23.40 26.86 0.31
C ARG A 182 -24.93 26.96 0.30
N ARG A 183 -25.61 26.31 1.28
CA ARG A 183 -27.07 26.24 1.40
C ARG A 183 -27.74 25.49 0.25
N GLN A 184 -27.05 24.57 -0.40
CA GLN A 184 -27.62 23.68 -1.41
C GLN A 184 -28.24 22.45 -0.72
N TRP A 185 -29.45 22.60 -0.20
CA TRP A 185 -30.12 21.60 0.64
C TRP A 185 -30.38 20.26 -0.06
N TRP A 186 -30.39 20.21 -1.39
CA TRP A 186 -30.49 18.96 -2.13
C TRP A 186 -29.36 17.97 -1.82
N ALA A 187 -28.19 18.48 -1.40
CA ALA A 187 -27.02 17.65 -1.04
C ALA A 187 -27.24 16.83 0.24
N ALA A 188 -28.22 17.19 1.07
CA ALA A 188 -28.49 16.49 2.32
C ALA A 188 -28.95 15.04 2.10
N LEU A 189 -29.81 14.81 1.10
CA LEU A 189 -30.35 13.46 0.83
C LEU A 189 -29.27 12.46 0.39
N PRO A 190 -28.44 12.72 -0.64
CA PRO A 190 -27.39 11.80 -1.02
C PRO A 190 -26.31 11.66 0.07
N LEU A 191 -26.01 12.71 0.82
CA LEU A 191 -25.08 12.63 1.95
C LEU A 191 -25.63 11.68 3.03
N ALA A 192 -26.89 11.85 3.41
CA ALA A 192 -27.55 10.95 4.36
C ALA A 192 -27.58 9.50 3.84
N ALA A 193 -27.85 9.30 2.55
CA ALA A 193 -27.85 7.96 1.96
C ALA A 193 -26.49 7.26 2.07
N ILE A 194 -25.37 7.96 1.83
CA ILE A 194 -24.00 7.41 1.95
C ILE A 194 -23.77 6.89 3.37
N TRP A 195 -24.15 7.64 4.39
CA TRP A 195 -23.86 7.33 5.80
C TRP A 195 -24.90 6.46 6.50
N LEU A 196 -26.12 6.38 6.01
CA LEU A 196 -27.19 5.56 6.58
C LEU A 196 -27.35 4.21 5.89
N ALA A 197 -26.97 4.09 4.61
CA ALA A 197 -27.04 2.80 3.90
C ALA A 197 -26.23 1.67 4.57
N PRO A 198 -25.09 1.89 5.24
CA PRO A 198 -24.41 0.87 6.02
C PRO A 198 -25.31 0.12 7.03
N VAL A 199 -26.34 0.78 7.56
CA VAL A 199 -27.27 0.16 8.52
C VAL A 199 -28.10 -0.98 7.90
N VAL A 200 -28.33 -0.94 6.58
CA VAL A 200 -29.12 -1.96 5.85
C VAL A 200 -28.25 -2.91 5.03
N LEU A 201 -26.94 -2.70 4.97
CA LEU A 201 -26.02 -3.63 4.33
C LEU A 201 -25.83 -4.90 5.19
N PRO A 202 -25.59 -6.06 4.58
CA PRO A 202 -25.28 -7.26 5.34
C PRO A 202 -24.06 -7.06 6.25
N SER A 203 -24.18 -7.52 7.50
CA SER A 203 -23.04 -7.53 8.43
C SER A 203 -22.06 -8.67 8.15
N GLN A 204 -22.52 -9.71 7.45
CA GLN A 204 -21.72 -10.86 7.03
C GLN A 204 -21.87 -11.07 5.53
N TRP A 205 -20.77 -11.10 4.82
CA TRP A 205 -20.69 -11.28 3.37
C TRP A 205 -20.16 -12.67 2.98
N THR A 206 -19.57 -13.36 3.95
CA THR A 206 -18.99 -14.71 3.77
C THR A 206 -19.48 -15.62 4.87
N THR A 207 -19.50 -16.93 4.57
CA THR A 207 -19.77 -17.98 5.56
C THR A 207 -18.56 -18.89 5.68
N PRO A 208 -18.16 -19.30 6.90
CA PRO A 208 -17.11 -20.29 7.08
C PRO A 208 -17.48 -21.59 6.33
N VAL A 209 -16.51 -22.16 5.61
CA VAL A 209 -16.69 -23.39 4.83
C VAL A 209 -16.02 -24.61 5.47
N SER A 210 -15.19 -24.39 6.49
CA SER A 210 -14.45 -25.43 7.21
C SER A 210 -14.30 -25.07 8.69
N GLU A 211 -13.78 -26.02 9.48
CA GLU A 211 -13.32 -25.73 10.83
C GLU A 211 -12.15 -24.73 10.83
N PRO A 212 -11.98 -23.96 11.90
CA PRO A 212 -10.88 -23.01 12.01
C PRO A 212 -9.51 -23.72 12.00
N THR A 213 -8.60 -23.25 11.17
CA THR A 213 -7.19 -23.69 11.16
C THR A 213 -6.41 -22.97 12.26
N ARG A 214 -5.64 -23.71 13.05
CA ARG A 214 -4.77 -23.14 14.09
C ARG A 214 -3.49 -22.63 13.44
N VAL A 215 -3.28 -21.32 13.48
CA VAL A 215 -2.14 -20.68 12.81
C VAL A 215 -1.18 -20.08 13.83
N ALA A 216 0.11 -20.39 13.72
CA ALA A 216 1.18 -19.74 14.48
C ALA A 216 1.97 -18.78 13.58
N LEU A 217 2.06 -17.52 13.98
CA LEU A 217 2.85 -16.48 13.32
C LEU A 217 4.16 -16.28 14.09
N LEU A 218 5.30 -16.62 13.49
CA LEU A 218 6.59 -16.55 14.16
C LEU A 218 7.38 -15.31 13.73
N GLN A 219 7.82 -14.51 14.71
CA GLN A 219 8.57 -13.28 14.47
C GLN A 219 9.90 -13.29 15.19
N GLY A 220 10.99 -13.38 14.42
CA GLY A 220 12.35 -13.49 14.96
C GLY A 220 13.00 -12.17 15.39
N ASN A 221 12.44 -11.01 15.05
CA ASN A 221 12.92 -9.65 15.40
C ASN A 221 14.42 -9.41 15.13
N LEU A 222 14.93 -9.92 14.03
CA LEU A 222 16.32 -9.74 13.64
C LEU A 222 16.60 -8.31 13.17
N PRO A 223 17.65 -7.63 13.66
CA PRO A 223 18.05 -6.34 13.16
C PRO A 223 18.36 -6.39 11.66
N GLN A 224 17.76 -5.50 10.86
CA GLN A 224 17.86 -5.53 9.40
C GLN A 224 19.31 -5.48 8.89
N LEU A 225 20.17 -4.69 9.52
CA LEU A 225 21.57 -4.56 9.10
C LEU A 225 22.42 -5.81 9.40
N LEU A 226 22.02 -6.64 10.37
CA LEU A 226 22.70 -7.90 10.68
C LEU A 226 22.15 -9.08 9.89
N LYS A 227 20.94 -8.97 9.38
CA LYS A 227 20.18 -10.07 8.78
C LYS A 227 20.97 -10.84 7.70
N TRP A 228 21.67 -10.13 6.82
CA TRP A 228 22.41 -10.69 5.69
C TRP A 228 23.85 -11.09 6.01
N THR A 229 24.34 -10.88 7.23
CA THR A 229 25.66 -11.33 7.63
C THR A 229 25.66 -12.85 7.91
N PRO A 230 26.82 -13.55 7.82
CA PRO A 230 26.90 -14.96 8.16
C PRO A 230 26.46 -15.28 9.60
N GLU A 231 26.63 -14.33 10.53
CA GLU A 231 26.15 -14.42 11.90
C GLU A 231 24.63 -14.28 11.96
N GLY A 232 24.08 -13.29 11.27
CA GLY A 232 22.64 -13.07 11.17
C GLY A 232 21.90 -14.27 10.54
N GLN A 233 22.48 -14.87 9.50
CA GLN A 233 21.94 -16.09 8.87
C GLN A 233 21.85 -17.26 9.86
N ARG A 234 22.90 -17.50 10.64
CA ARG A 234 22.92 -18.55 11.67
C ARG A 234 21.92 -18.24 12.79
N THR A 235 21.90 -17.00 13.24
CA THR A 235 20.96 -16.55 14.28
C THR A 235 19.52 -16.71 13.82
N ALA A 236 19.19 -16.34 12.59
CA ALA A 236 17.88 -16.54 12.00
C ALA A 236 17.49 -18.03 11.99
N ALA A 237 18.37 -18.88 11.47
CA ALA A 237 18.13 -20.34 11.42
C ALA A 237 17.84 -20.93 12.80
N ASN A 238 18.56 -20.50 13.84
CA ASN A 238 18.36 -20.99 15.20
C ASN A 238 17.03 -20.46 15.77
N ILE A 239 16.79 -19.16 15.70
CA ILE A 239 15.57 -18.53 16.25
C ILE A 239 14.32 -19.18 15.64
N TYR A 240 14.24 -19.26 14.30
CA TYR A 240 13.05 -19.82 13.65
C TYR A 240 12.89 -21.32 13.88
N SER A 241 14.02 -22.08 13.99
CA SER A 241 13.95 -23.51 14.36
C SER A 241 13.46 -23.70 15.80
N ASP A 242 13.90 -22.87 16.74
CA ASP A 242 13.49 -22.96 18.14
C ASP A 242 12.03 -22.55 18.33
N LEU A 243 11.62 -21.38 17.76
CA LEU A 243 10.22 -20.94 17.79
C LEU A 243 9.27 -21.96 17.15
N THR A 244 9.69 -22.58 16.04
CA THR A 244 8.86 -23.63 15.39
C THR A 244 8.67 -24.82 16.32
N ARG A 245 9.73 -25.26 17.01
CA ARG A 245 9.65 -26.39 17.95
C ARG A 245 8.69 -26.11 19.12
N GLU A 246 8.60 -24.87 19.58
CA GLU A 246 7.70 -24.47 20.65
C GLU A 246 6.21 -24.60 20.29
N VAL A 247 5.87 -24.43 19.01
CA VAL A 247 4.46 -24.37 18.54
C VAL A 247 4.06 -25.55 17.64
N ALA A 248 4.99 -26.46 17.30
CA ALA A 248 4.80 -27.49 16.29
C ALA A 248 3.60 -28.41 16.59
N ASP A 249 3.36 -28.76 17.86
CA ASP A 249 2.25 -29.63 18.29
C ASP A 249 0.92 -28.87 18.46
N GLU A 250 0.94 -27.52 18.42
CA GLU A 250 -0.23 -26.69 18.69
C GLU A 250 -0.82 -26.06 17.44
N ALA A 251 -0.05 -25.98 16.34
CA ALA A 251 -0.44 -25.30 15.11
C ALA A 251 -0.55 -26.25 13.91
N ASP A 252 -1.59 -26.09 13.13
CA ASP A 252 -1.78 -26.78 11.86
C ASP A 252 -0.96 -26.09 10.74
N LEU A 253 -0.85 -24.76 10.82
CA LEU A 253 -0.11 -23.92 9.88
C LEU A 253 0.84 -22.96 10.62
N ILE A 254 2.11 -23.00 10.28
CA ILE A 254 3.15 -22.14 10.84
C ILE A 254 3.62 -21.17 9.75
N LEU A 255 3.66 -19.88 10.05
CA LEU A 255 4.09 -18.85 9.11
C LEU A 255 5.36 -18.15 9.61
N TRP A 256 6.40 -18.20 8.81
CA TRP A 256 7.60 -17.38 8.97
C TRP A 256 7.48 -16.15 8.06
N PRO A 257 8.07 -15.00 8.44
CA PRO A 257 7.94 -13.77 7.67
C PRO A 257 8.74 -13.80 6.35
N GLU A 258 8.59 -12.73 5.58
CA GLU A 258 9.38 -12.45 4.38
C GLU A 258 10.88 -12.57 4.67
N THR A 259 11.57 -13.34 3.84
CA THR A 259 13.03 -13.56 3.96
C THR A 259 13.42 -13.96 5.40
N ALA A 260 12.67 -14.86 6.01
CA ALA A 260 12.96 -15.35 7.37
C ALA A 260 14.35 -15.95 7.44
N LEU A 261 14.74 -16.71 6.41
CA LEU A 261 16.11 -17.17 6.19
C LEU A 261 16.78 -16.27 5.13
N PRO A 262 17.69 -15.37 5.52
CA PRO A 262 18.35 -14.44 4.61
C PRO A 262 19.47 -15.13 3.81
N MET A 263 19.10 -16.13 3.02
CA MET A 263 19.96 -16.93 2.16
C MET A 263 19.15 -17.48 0.99
N ILE A 264 19.81 -17.99 -0.04
CA ILE A 264 19.12 -18.65 -1.13
C ILE A 264 18.58 -20.02 -0.71
N ASP A 265 17.53 -20.49 -1.35
CA ASP A 265 16.81 -21.73 -1.04
C ASP A 265 17.71 -22.96 -0.96
N SER A 266 18.68 -23.08 -1.88
CA SER A 266 19.66 -24.18 -1.86
C SER A 266 20.55 -24.19 -0.61
N GLN A 267 20.90 -23.03 -0.07
CA GLN A 267 21.66 -22.90 1.18
C GLN A 267 20.79 -23.13 2.42
N ALA A 268 19.52 -22.79 2.35
CA ALA A 268 18.56 -22.98 3.44
C ALA A 268 18.12 -24.43 3.63
N ARG A 269 18.28 -25.29 2.60
CA ARG A 269 17.80 -26.67 2.59
C ARG A 269 18.15 -27.47 3.86
N PRO A 270 19.40 -27.46 4.40
CA PRO A 270 19.72 -28.23 5.62
C PRO A 270 19.00 -27.74 6.87
N VAL A 271 18.61 -26.45 6.91
CA VAL A 271 17.79 -25.88 8.00
C VAL A 271 16.35 -26.35 7.86
N LEU A 272 15.80 -26.25 6.66
CA LEU A 272 14.41 -26.62 6.35
C LEU A 272 14.16 -28.13 6.54
N GLU A 273 15.12 -28.99 6.16
CA GLU A 273 15.05 -30.45 6.39
C GLU A 273 15.04 -30.78 7.89
N ARG A 274 15.83 -30.06 8.70
CA ARG A 274 15.80 -30.24 10.18
C ARG A 274 14.47 -29.78 10.77
N VAL A 275 13.91 -28.70 10.27
CA VAL A 275 12.60 -28.21 10.71
C VAL A 275 11.54 -29.21 10.33
N GLN A 276 11.54 -29.71 9.10
CA GLN A 276 10.60 -30.72 8.61
C GLN A 276 10.60 -32.00 9.46
N ALA A 277 11.79 -32.46 9.86
CA ALA A 277 11.94 -33.67 10.70
C ALA A 277 11.32 -33.51 12.11
N ASN A 278 11.02 -32.29 12.53
CA ASN A 278 10.39 -31.97 13.82
C ASN A 278 8.94 -31.52 13.69
N LEU A 279 8.40 -31.44 12.48
CA LEU A 279 6.99 -31.08 12.25
C LEU A 279 6.11 -32.36 12.31
N PRO A 280 4.91 -32.29 12.89
CA PRO A 280 3.88 -33.30 12.71
C PRO A 280 3.59 -33.55 11.22
N PRO A 281 3.25 -34.77 10.80
CA PRO A 281 3.02 -35.10 9.39
C PRO A 281 1.95 -34.25 8.70
N GLU A 282 0.97 -33.77 9.46
CA GLU A 282 -0.17 -32.97 8.98
C GLU A 282 0.07 -31.44 9.11
N ALA A 283 1.18 -31.04 9.73
CA ALA A 283 1.52 -29.64 9.90
C ALA A 283 2.21 -29.07 8.65
N ALA A 284 1.87 -27.84 8.33
CA ALA A 284 2.43 -27.06 7.24
C ALA A 284 3.22 -25.87 7.77
N LEU A 285 4.35 -25.59 7.14
CA LEU A 285 5.10 -24.34 7.38
C LEU A 285 5.32 -23.60 6.07
N LEU A 286 4.98 -22.33 6.04
CA LEU A 286 5.30 -21.43 4.94
C LEU A 286 6.38 -20.43 5.37
N THR A 287 7.37 -20.23 4.53
CA THR A 287 8.48 -19.30 4.80
C THR A 287 8.82 -18.43 3.61
N GLY A 288 9.05 -17.13 3.87
CA GLY A 288 9.66 -16.23 2.89
C GLY A 288 11.15 -16.55 2.71
N ILE A 289 11.59 -16.65 1.46
CA ILE A 289 12.97 -16.99 1.08
C ILE A 289 13.35 -16.38 -0.26
N VAL A 290 14.66 -16.31 -0.54
CA VAL A 290 15.15 -15.98 -1.88
C VAL A 290 15.35 -17.27 -2.67
N GLN A 291 14.64 -17.40 -3.79
CA GLN A 291 14.85 -18.50 -4.75
C GLN A 291 15.81 -18.06 -5.87
N LEU A 292 16.66 -18.97 -6.32
CA LEU A 292 17.52 -18.81 -7.49
C LEU A 292 17.15 -19.87 -8.52
N ASP A 293 16.72 -19.41 -9.72
CA ASP A 293 16.38 -20.33 -10.80
C ASP A 293 17.61 -20.77 -11.65
N GLU A 294 17.38 -21.68 -12.56
CA GLU A 294 18.44 -22.22 -13.48
C GLU A 294 19.04 -21.15 -14.40
N ASN A 295 18.35 -20.02 -14.58
CA ASN A 295 18.82 -18.89 -15.38
C ASN A 295 19.52 -17.81 -14.55
N ASN A 296 19.89 -18.11 -13.31
CA ASN A 296 20.47 -17.17 -12.34
C ASN A 296 19.58 -15.95 -12.05
N ARG A 297 18.26 -16.12 -12.07
CA ARG A 297 17.32 -15.06 -11.65
C ARG A 297 16.91 -15.26 -10.20
N TYR A 298 16.96 -14.18 -9.44
CA TYR A 298 16.52 -14.16 -8.05
C TYR A 298 15.05 -13.80 -7.93
N PHE A 299 14.29 -14.53 -7.10
CA PHE A 299 12.90 -14.27 -6.80
C PHE A 299 12.71 -14.15 -5.28
N ASN A 300 11.96 -13.14 -4.87
CA ASN A 300 11.41 -13.07 -3.52
C ASN A 300 10.20 -14.00 -3.47
N SER A 301 10.25 -15.03 -2.62
CA SER A 301 9.32 -16.16 -2.73
C SER A 301 8.80 -16.62 -1.37
N VAL A 302 7.66 -17.32 -1.42
CA VAL A 302 7.16 -18.16 -0.33
C VAL A 302 7.29 -19.61 -0.76
N ILE A 303 7.91 -20.43 0.08
CA ILE A 303 7.99 -21.88 -0.10
C ILE A 303 7.39 -22.59 1.11
N GLY A 304 7.07 -23.86 0.93
CA GLY A 304 6.51 -24.70 1.98
C GLY A 304 7.43 -25.80 2.47
N VAL A 305 7.15 -26.24 3.70
CA VAL A 305 7.78 -27.41 4.37
C VAL A 305 6.68 -28.19 5.07
N GLY A 306 6.73 -29.52 5.03
CA GLY A 306 5.68 -30.39 5.56
C GLY A 306 4.54 -30.63 4.59
N ASP A 307 3.29 -30.56 5.05
CA ASP A 307 2.07 -30.74 4.21
C ASP A 307 1.78 -29.48 3.38
N VAL A 308 2.63 -29.24 2.37
CA VAL A 308 2.51 -28.07 1.46
C VAL A 308 2.74 -28.47 0.02
N GLU A 309 1.89 -27.95 -0.87
CA GLU A 309 2.04 -28.03 -2.32
C GLU A 309 2.14 -26.65 -2.94
N GLY A 310 3.08 -26.47 -3.87
CA GLY A 310 3.29 -25.23 -4.60
C GLY A 310 4.30 -24.29 -3.95
N SER A 311 4.48 -23.15 -4.58
CA SER A 311 5.28 -22.01 -4.11
C SER A 311 4.73 -20.74 -4.73
N TYR A 312 5.10 -19.60 -4.16
CA TYR A 312 4.71 -18.29 -4.68
C TYR A 312 5.95 -17.44 -4.91
N GLN A 313 5.98 -16.72 -6.02
CA GLN A 313 7.01 -15.75 -6.36
C GLN A 313 6.39 -14.37 -6.45
N LYS A 314 6.97 -13.40 -5.77
CA LYS A 314 6.49 -12.01 -5.71
C LYS A 314 6.25 -11.43 -7.09
N GLU A 315 5.05 -10.94 -7.33
CA GLU A 315 4.64 -10.36 -8.61
C GLU A 315 4.91 -8.86 -8.66
N HIS A 316 4.55 -8.12 -7.62
CA HIS A 316 4.71 -6.68 -7.56
C HIS A 316 5.96 -6.29 -6.76
N LEU A 317 7.05 -6.07 -7.49
CA LEU A 317 8.33 -5.67 -6.91
C LEU A 317 8.33 -4.20 -6.49
N VAL A 318 9.07 -3.90 -5.43
CA VAL A 318 9.28 -2.52 -4.94
C VAL A 318 10.27 -1.80 -5.85
N PRO A 319 9.85 -0.69 -6.52
CA PRO A 319 10.76 0.11 -7.31
C PRO A 319 11.92 0.64 -6.47
N PHE A 320 13.14 0.63 -7.01
CA PHE A 320 14.40 1.03 -6.38
C PHE A 320 14.83 0.16 -5.18
N GLY A 321 13.98 -0.69 -4.65
CA GLY A 321 14.31 -1.63 -3.57
C GLY A 321 14.62 -3.04 -4.06
N GLU A 322 13.76 -3.57 -4.93
CA GLU A 322 13.88 -4.93 -5.45
C GLU A 322 14.25 -4.98 -6.94
N TYR A 323 13.95 -3.92 -7.68
CA TYR A 323 14.41 -3.73 -9.05
C TYR A 323 14.67 -2.24 -9.33
N LEU A 324 15.51 -1.95 -10.31
CA LEU A 324 15.84 -0.59 -10.71
C LEU A 324 15.05 -0.19 -11.97
N PRO A 325 14.04 0.71 -11.85
CA PRO A 325 13.42 1.29 -13.03
C PRO A 325 14.46 2.01 -13.90
N LEU A 326 14.36 1.90 -15.23
CA LEU A 326 15.33 2.49 -16.17
C LEU A 326 16.79 2.07 -15.86
N GLU A 327 16.99 0.80 -15.51
CA GLU A 327 18.27 0.25 -15.09
C GLU A 327 19.44 0.65 -16.00
N SER A 328 19.24 0.59 -17.33
CA SER A 328 20.26 0.96 -18.31
C SER A 328 20.74 2.41 -18.22
N LEU A 329 19.94 3.30 -17.60
CA LEU A 329 20.26 4.72 -17.42
C LEU A 329 20.80 5.03 -16.02
N LEU A 330 20.29 4.34 -15.00
CA LEU A 330 20.51 4.69 -13.60
C LEU A 330 21.62 3.87 -12.93
N ARG A 331 21.83 2.61 -13.33
CA ARG A 331 22.87 1.74 -12.75
C ARG A 331 24.25 2.34 -12.95
N GLY A 332 25.07 2.36 -11.90
CA GLY A 332 26.40 2.98 -11.88
C GLY A 332 26.42 4.50 -11.73
N THR A 333 25.25 5.15 -11.54
CA THR A 333 25.23 6.62 -11.35
C THR A 333 25.43 7.01 -9.90
N ILE A 334 24.85 6.26 -8.96
CA ILE A 334 25.02 6.42 -7.52
C ILE A 334 24.92 5.05 -6.82
N ASP A 335 25.63 4.86 -5.73
CA ASP A 335 25.72 3.61 -4.98
C ASP A 335 24.34 3.08 -4.55
N PHE A 336 23.39 3.98 -4.28
CA PHE A 336 22.00 3.61 -3.95
C PHE A 336 21.32 2.77 -5.04
N PHE A 337 21.66 2.96 -6.32
CA PHE A 337 21.10 2.18 -7.43
C PHE A 337 21.83 0.86 -7.67
N ASP A 338 22.97 0.64 -7.01
CA ASP A 338 23.80 -0.55 -7.17
C ASP A 338 23.67 -1.54 -5.99
N LEU A 339 22.62 -1.39 -5.18
CA LEU A 339 22.37 -2.30 -4.05
C LEU A 339 22.13 -3.74 -4.55
N PRO A 340 22.74 -4.76 -3.91
CA PRO A 340 22.59 -6.17 -4.33
C PRO A 340 21.14 -6.65 -4.40
N MET A 341 20.26 -6.09 -3.57
CA MET A 341 18.85 -6.44 -3.52
C MET A 341 18.02 -5.84 -4.68
N SER A 342 18.59 -4.96 -5.49
CA SER A 342 17.89 -4.30 -6.62
C SER A 342 17.90 -5.10 -7.92
N SER A 343 17.95 -6.43 -7.86
CA SER A 343 18.04 -7.33 -9.01
C SER A 343 17.09 -8.52 -8.95
N PHE A 344 15.99 -8.39 -8.23
CA PHE A 344 14.95 -9.42 -8.23
C PHE A 344 14.18 -9.45 -9.53
N SER A 345 13.78 -10.64 -9.92
CA SER A 345 12.90 -10.91 -11.04
C SER A 345 11.45 -10.99 -10.59
N LYS A 346 10.55 -10.52 -11.44
CA LYS A 346 9.11 -10.61 -11.22
C LYS A 346 8.63 -12.06 -11.39
N GLY A 347 7.81 -12.55 -10.46
CA GLY A 347 7.08 -13.81 -10.59
C GLY A 347 6.02 -13.76 -11.71
N ALA A 348 5.45 -14.91 -12.04
CA ALA A 348 4.36 -15.00 -13.00
C ALA A 348 3.12 -14.25 -12.49
N SER A 349 2.35 -13.66 -13.42
CA SER A 349 1.11 -12.93 -13.07
C SER A 349 -0.05 -13.85 -12.71
N GLU A 350 -0.01 -15.09 -13.13
CA GLU A 350 -1.00 -16.11 -12.78
C GLU A 350 -0.28 -17.23 -12.04
N GLN A 351 -0.46 -17.28 -10.73
CA GLN A 351 0.10 -18.31 -9.88
C GLN A 351 -1.05 -19.03 -9.16
N VAL A 352 -0.96 -20.36 -9.12
CA VAL A 352 -1.93 -21.17 -8.41
C VAL A 352 -1.76 -20.94 -6.91
N PRO A 353 -2.85 -20.77 -6.13
CA PRO A 353 -2.76 -20.68 -4.69
C PRO A 353 -2.04 -21.91 -4.11
N MET A 354 -1.16 -21.71 -3.15
CA MET A 354 -0.50 -22.80 -2.44
C MET A 354 -1.53 -23.62 -1.66
N GLN A 355 -1.29 -24.93 -1.54
CA GLN A 355 -2.06 -25.77 -0.64
C GLN A 355 -1.21 -26.05 0.60
N ALA A 356 -1.73 -25.77 1.80
CA ALA A 356 -1.03 -26.00 3.04
C ALA A 356 -2.02 -26.35 4.16
N ALA A 357 -1.72 -27.41 4.94
CA ALA A 357 -2.61 -27.92 5.99
C ALA A 357 -4.07 -28.15 5.48
N GLY A 358 -4.23 -28.64 4.27
CA GLY A 358 -5.54 -28.93 3.66
C GLY A 358 -6.34 -27.71 3.20
N VAL A 359 -5.76 -26.49 3.22
CA VAL A 359 -6.43 -25.25 2.77
C VAL A 359 -5.67 -24.57 1.65
N ALA A 360 -6.41 -23.90 0.75
CA ALA A 360 -5.84 -23.08 -0.31
C ALA A 360 -5.45 -21.70 0.24
N ILE A 361 -4.20 -21.30 0.00
CA ILE A 361 -3.61 -20.07 0.54
C ILE A 361 -3.22 -19.13 -0.60
N GLY A 362 -3.85 -17.96 -0.64
CA GLY A 362 -3.40 -16.83 -1.45
C GLY A 362 -2.25 -16.10 -0.76
N ASN A 363 -1.20 -15.82 -1.51
CA ASN A 363 -0.02 -15.17 -0.97
C ASN A 363 0.11 -13.72 -1.44
N ALA A 364 0.62 -12.86 -0.56
CA ALA A 364 1.08 -11.52 -0.87
C ALA A 364 2.31 -11.22 -0.03
N ILE A 365 3.39 -10.77 -0.65
CA ILE A 365 4.66 -10.48 0.03
C ILE A 365 4.80 -8.96 0.18
N CYS A 366 4.85 -8.47 1.44
CA CYS A 366 5.17 -7.09 1.80
C CYS A 366 4.31 -6.06 1.03
N TYR A 367 4.91 -5.36 0.08
CA TYR A 367 4.31 -4.31 -0.73
C TYR A 367 3.05 -4.75 -1.51
N GLU A 368 2.92 -6.03 -1.82
CA GLU A 368 1.80 -6.54 -2.59
C GLU A 368 0.45 -6.38 -1.88
N ILE A 369 0.44 -6.44 -0.55
CA ILE A 369 -0.80 -6.33 0.24
C ILE A 369 -1.53 -4.99 0.08
N ILE A 370 -0.82 -3.94 -0.35
CA ILE A 370 -1.44 -2.62 -0.54
C ILE A 370 -2.14 -2.44 -1.88
N TYR A 371 -1.94 -3.37 -2.84
CA TYR A 371 -2.65 -3.33 -4.11
C TYR A 371 -4.08 -3.81 -3.93
N PRO A 372 -5.09 -3.02 -4.29
CA PRO A 372 -6.47 -3.46 -4.28
C PRO A 372 -6.68 -4.43 -5.45
N GLN A 373 -6.90 -5.69 -5.14
CA GLN A 373 -7.20 -6.78 -6.08
C GLN A 373 -8.66 -7.17 -5.98
#